data_45a8ba0e7817ee5691c5bf37e62c4c3e
#
_entry.id   45a8ba0e7817ee5691c5bf37e62c4c3e
#
_cell.length_a   1.000
_cell.length_b   1.000
_cell.length_c   1.000
_cell.angle_alpha   90.00
_cell.angle_beta   90.00
_cell.angle_gamma   90.00
#
_symmetry.space_group_name_H-M   'P 1'
#
loop_
_entity.id
_entity.type
_entity.pdbx_description
1 polymer ?
#
loop_
_entity_poly.entity_id
_entity_poly.type
_entity_poly.pdbx_seq_one_letter_code
_entity_poly.pdbx_strand_id
1 'polypeptide(L)'
;MNEQIITILAEDGTKTSKIRKLLLLGLTHREIANLVTRGNRGFVWNVYKRMRDEGLIVSAGTPTATTTPELDYSFRRKFGVEIEAYNCTCQRLVRELTEAGIEVASERYNHDLRPHWKLVTDSSLNGNDTFELVSPILEGEDGLEKLERVCWVLDSCNVKINGSCGLHVHMNAEDFNITTWRNLLLSYKHAEAEIDKFMPASRRGGSNTYCGSLIQFPDERIRSARNIRELQGLFPSRYMKVNLQAYSRHRTVEFRQHSGTSVLQK
;
A
#
# COMPACT_ATOMS: atom_id res chain seq x y z
N MET A 1 5.85 31.41 13.19
CA MET A 1 5.53 30.20 14.00
C MET A 1 4.32 30.58 14.87
N ASN A 2 3.32 29.71 14.97
CA ASN A 2 2.10 29.98 15.75
C ASN A 2 2.49 30.13 17.25
N GLU A 3 1.88 31.09 17.96
CA GLU A 3 2.15 31.38 19.38
C GLU A 3 1.95 30.13 20.29
N GLN A 4 0.94 29.31 19.98
CA GLN A 4 0.69 28.06 20.69
C GLN A 4 1.83 27.06 20.56
N ILE A 5 2.46 26.98 19.38
CA ILE A 5 3.61 26.09 19.14
C ILE A 5 4.81 26.55 19.99
N ILE A 6 5.07 27.86 20.04
CA ILE A 6 6.15 28.44 20.84
C ILE A 6 5.94 28.11 22.31
N THR A 7 4.72 28.30 22.82
CA THR A 7 4.36 28.00 24.21
C THR A 7 4.61 26.53 24.54
N ILE A 8 4.16 25.58 23.72
CA ILE A 8 4.37 24.14 23.94
C ILE A 8 5.86 23.78 23.93
N LEU A 9 6.64 24.39 23.05
CA LEU A 9 8.08 24.13 22.99
C LEU A 9 8.82 24.68 24.20
N ALA A 10 8.39 25.81 24.77
CA ALA A 10 8.97 26.46 25.95
C ALA A 10 8.54 25.80 27.28
N GLU A 11 7.43 25.05 27.31
CA GLU A 11 6.99 24.39 28.53
C GLU A 11 8.03 23.40 29.09
N ASP A 12 8.11 23.31 30.41
CA ASP A 12 8.82 22.21 31.06
C ASP A 12 8.06 20.90 30.86
N GLY A 13 8.72 19.90 30.28
CA GLY A 13 8.09 18.62 30.01
C GLY A 13 8.90 17.68 29.12
N THR A 14 8.45 16.43 29.06
CA THR A 14 9.10 15.40 28.22
C THR A 14 8.86 15.65 26.73
N LYS A 15 9.76 15.15 25.89
CA LYS A 15 9.54 15.14 24.43
C LYS A 15 8.20 14.51 24.05
N THR A 16 7.82 13.41 24.72
CA THR A 16 6.53 12.73 24.51
C THR A 16 5.36 13.65 24.78
N SER A 17 5.37 14.42 25.88
CA SER A 17 4.30 15.37 26.19
C SER A 17 4.18 16.47 25.14
N LYS A 18 5.31 17.05 24.71
CA LYS A 18 5.33 18.06 23.64
C LYS A 18 4.81 17.52 22.32
N ILE A 19 5.23 16.31 21.93
CA ILE A 19 4.76 15.64 20.70
C ILE A 19 3.23 15.44 20.77
N ARG A 20 2.70 14.93 21.90
CA ARG A 20 1.26 14.75 22.08
C ARG A 20 0.48 16.05 21.84
N LYS A 21 0.90 17.16 22.44
CA LYS A 21 0.25 18.45 22.27
C LYS A 21 0.32 18.97 20.83
N LEU A 22 1.48 18.81 20.18
CA LEU A 22 1.66 19.27 18.80
C LEU A 22 0.87 18.42 17.79
N LEU A 23 0.69 17.11 18.05
CA LEU A 23 -0.19 16.24 17.26
C LEU A 23 -1.66 16.69 17.38
N LEU A 24 -2.11 17.03 18.58
CA LEU A 24 -3.48 17.55 18.80
C LEU A 24 -3.72 18.92 18.15
N LEU A 25 -2.67 19.71 17.94
CA LEU A 25 -2.73 20.96 17.17
C LEU A 25 -2.72 20.74 15.65
N GLY A 26 -2.63 19.48 15.19
CA GLY A 26 -2.65 19.13 13.77
C GLY A 26 -1.34 19.36 13.03
N LEU A 27 -0.21 19.50 13.72
CA LEU A 27 1.09 19.57 13.06
C LEU A 27 1.42 18.22 12.43
N THR A 28 2.07 18.28 11.27
CA THR A 28 2.59 17.08 10.62
C THR A 28 3.72 16.45 11.46
N HIS A 29 3.86 15.16 11.39
CA HIS A 29 4.92 14.44 12.10
C HIS A 29 6.31 14.92 11.72
N ARG A 30 6.51 15.43 10.50
CA ARG A 30 7.77 16.03 10.04
C ARG A 30 8.07 17.32 10.79
N GLU A 31 7.09 18.21 10.89
CA GLU A 31 7.25 19.44 11.64
C GLU A 31 7.58 19.15 13.09
N ILE A 32 6.85 18.21 13.71
CA ILE A 32 7.06 17.82 15.10
C ILE A 32 8.45 17.17 15.28
N ALA A 33 8.87 16.32 14.35
CA ALA A 33 10.19 15.70 14.43
C ALA A 33 11.31 16.76 14.39
N ASN A 34 11.21 17.72 13.50
CA ASN A 34 12.17 18.83 13.41
C ASN A 34 12.19 19.69 14.68
N LEU A 35 11.03 19.99 15.24
CA LEU A 35 10.89 20.87 16.42
C LEU A 35 11.31 20.19 17.72
N VAL A 36 11.05 18.89 17.90
CA VAL A 36 11.15 18.23 19.21
C VAL A 36 12.24 17.16 19.25
N THR A 37 12.48 16.43 18.14
CA THR A 37 13.31 15.22 18.14
C THR A 37 14.55 15.31 17.26
N ARG A 38 14.89 16.49 16.76
CA ARG A 38 16.01 16.71 15.81
C ARG A 38 15.92 15.82 14.57
N GLY A 39 14.69 15.69 14.02
CA GLY A 39 14.44 14.90 12.82
C GLY A 39 14.08 13.43 13.07
N ASN A 40 14.13 12.93 14.32
CA ASN A 40 13.78 11.52 14.59
C ASN A 40 12.27 11.29 14.49
N ARG A 41 11.83 10.86 13.31
CA ARG A 41 10.42 10.57 13.00
C ARG A 41 9.91 9.30 13.66
N GLY A 42 10.77 8.28 13.82
CA GLY A 42 10.39 7.04 14.48
C GLY A 42 9.92 7.27 15.92
N PHE A 43 10.53 8.24 16.63
CA PHE A 43 10.07 8.62 17.96
C PHE A 43 8.68 9.28 17.92
N VAL A 44 8.43 10.16 16.95
CA VAL A 44 7.11 10.81 16.77
C VAL A 44 6.05 9.78 16.40
N TRP A 45 6.38 8.85 15.52
CA TRP A 45 5.50 7.74 15.15
C TRP A 45 5.08 6.90 16.35
N ASN A 46 6.01 6.50 17.19
CA ASN A 46 5.68 5.70 18.37
C ASN A 46 4.74 6.43 19.35
N VAL A 47 4.88 7.76 19.47
CA VAL A 47 3.95 8.57 20.28
C VAL A 47 2.58 8.66 19.61
N TYR A 48 2.55 8.90 18.31
CA TYR A 48 1.31 8.94 17.51
C TYR A 48 0.55 7.62 17.60
N LYS A 49 1.22 6.49 17.34
CA LYS A 49 0.61 5.15 17.44
C LYS A 49 -0.04 4.96 18.81
N ARG A 50 0.69 5.24 19.89
CA ARG A 50 0.17 5.12 21.25
C ARG A 50 -1.06 5.99 21.49
N MET A 51 -1.04 7.26 21.02
CA MET A 51 -2.19 8.16 21.15
C MET A 51 -3.42 7.66 20.36
N ARG A 52 -3.20 7.07 19.18
CA ARG A 52 -4.25 6.44 18.39
C ARG A 52 -4.83 5.22 19.13
N ASP A 53 -3.98 4.35 19.62
CA ASP A 53 -4.38 3.13 20.36
C ASP A 53 -5.11 3.50 21.66
N GLU A 54 -4.77 4.65 22.29
CA GLU A 54 -5.48 5.24 23.42
C GLU A 54 -6.78 6.00 23.03
N GLY A 55 -7.11 6.08 21.72
CA GLY A 55 -8.29 6.80 21.21
C GLY A 55 -8.21 8.34 21.34
N LEU A 56 -7.04 8.89 21.59
CA LEU A 56 -6.83 10.34 21.80
C LEU A 56 -6.73 11.14 20.52
N ILE A 57 -6.43 10.50 19.41
CA ILE A 57 -6.39 11.09 18.07
C ILE A 57 -7.08 10.17 17.08
N VAL A 58 -7.84 10.80 16.18
CA VAL A 58 -8.43 10.13 15.02
C VAL A 58 -7.54 10.45 13.83
N SER A 59 -7.19 9.46 13.02
CA SER A 59 -6.39 9.68 11.81
C SER A 59 -7.01 10.78 10.96
N ALA A 60 -6.22 11.82 10.64
CA ALA A 60 -6.67 12.92 9.80
C ALA A 60 -7.08 12.38 8.43
N GLY A 61 -8.37 12.38 8.13
CA GLY A 61 -8.94 11.87 6.88
C GLY A 61 -10.24 11.10 7.04
N THR A 62 -10.74 10.92 8.26
CA THR A 62 -12.02 10.23 8.47
C THR A 62 -13.18 11.22 8.37
N PRO A 63 -14.12 11.05 7.41
CA PRO A 63 -15.41 11.75 7.49
C PRO A 63 -16.12 11.31 8.76
N THR A 64 -16.71 12.24 9.47
CA THR A 64 -17.53 12.02 10.66
C THR A 64 -18.59 10.95 10.42
N ALA A 65 -18.63 9.97 11.31
CA ALA A 65 -19.69 8.98 11.50
C ALA A 65 -19.92 7.94 10.38
N THR A 66 -18.94 7.07 10.19
CA THR A 66 -19.19 5.67 9.87
C THR A 66 -18.13 4.88 10.62
N THR A 67 -18.52 3.82 11.30
CA THR A 67 -17.61 2.90 11.99
C THR A 67 -16.45 2.57 11.07
N THR A 68 -15.26 3.10 11.39
CA THR A 68 -14.03 2.73 10.69
C THR A 68 -13.93 1.21 10.79
N PRO A 69 -13.82 0.46 9.70
CA PRO A 69 -13.63 -0.98 9.81
C PRO A 69 -12.40 -1.24 10.68
N GLU A 70 -12.56 -1.95 11.77
CA GLU A 70 -11.43 -2.41 12.57
C GLU A 70 -10.58 -3.31 11.68
N LEU A 71 -9.27 -3.05 11.61
CA LEU A 71 -8.36 -3.90 10.85
C LEU A 71 -8.37 -5.30 11.48
N ASP A 72 -8.70 -6.31 10.69
CA ASP A 72 -8.67 -7.70 11.14
C ASP A 72 -7.21 -8.20 11.21
N TYR A 73 -6.63 -8.12 12.38
CA TYR A 73 -5.30 -8.66 12.66
C TYR A 73 -5.29 -10.18 12.86
N SER A 74 -6.43 -10.85 12.80
CA SER A 74 -6.48 -12.32 12.77
C SER A 74 -5.99 -12.88 11.44
N PHE A 75 -5.94 -12.03 10.40
CA PHE A 75 -5.41 -12.38 9.09
C PHE A 75 -3.95 -12.86 9.18
N ARG A 76 -3.67 -14.06 8.67
CA ARG A 76 -2.35 -14.70 8.76
C ARG A 76 -1.75 -15.08 7.41
N ARG A 77 -2.46 -14.85 6.30
CA ARG A 77 -1.93 -15.13 4.96
C ARG A 77 -0.80 -14.16 4.63
N LYS A 78 0.30 -14.71 4.09
CA LYS A 78 1.40 -13.88 3.59
C LYS A 78 0.94 -13.07 2.39
N PHE A 79 1.41 -11.84 2.31
CA PHE A 79 1.09 -10.91 1.24
C PHE A 79 2.29 -10.02 0.90
N GLY A 80 2.22 -9.33 -0.22
CA GLY A 80 3.15 -8.28 -0.61
C GLY A 80 2.40 -7.17 -1.32
N VAL A 81 3.00 -5.98 -1.34
CA VAL A 81 2.42 -4.83 -2.05
C VAL A 81 3.47 -4.17 -2.94
N GLU A 82 2.99 -3.64 -4.07
CA GLU A 82 3.71 -2.75 -4.98
C GLU A 82 2.95 -1.44 -5.03
N ILE A 83 3.57 -0.35 -4.61
CA ILE A 83 2.94 0.98 -4.54
C ILE A 83 3.58 1.86 -5.60
N GLU A 84 2.83 2.16 -6.64
CA GLU A 84 3.24 3.07 -7.71
C GLU A 84 2.87 4.51 -7.38
N ALA A 85 3.84 5.43 -7.50
CA ALA A 85 3.64 6.83 -7.17
C ALA A 85 4.69 7.74 -7.81
N TYR A 86 4.58 9.06 -7.58
CA TYR A 86 5.51 10.06 -8.11
C TYR A 86 5.67 11.25 -7.14
N ASN A 87 6.46 12.25 -7.54
CA ASN A 87 6.72 13.49 -6.80
C ASN A 87 7.63 13.33 -5.58
N CYS A 88 8.44 12.27 -5.54
CA CYS A 88 9.49 12.12 -4.53
C CYS A 88 10.67 11.34 -5.10
N THR A 89 11.88 11.91 -5.06
CA THR A 89 13.06 11.20 -5.54
C THR A 89 13.33 9.93 -4.73
N CYS A 90 13.78 8.86 -5.38
CA CYS A 90 14.15 7.61 -4.69
C CYS A 90 15.14 7.86 -3.56
N GLN A 91 16.15 8.73 -3.78
CA GLN A 91 17.14 9.05 -2.76
C GLN A 91 16.53 9.68 -1.51
N ARG A 92 15.59 10.63 -1.68
CA ARG A 92 14.87 11.23 -0.56
C ARG A 92 14.01 10.18 0.15
N LEU A 93 13.28 9.37 -0.60
CA LEU A 93 12.38 8.38 -0.04
C LEU A 93 13.12 7.30 0.75
N VAL A 94 14.27 6.81 0.23
CA VAL A 94 15.15 5.88 0.98
C VAL A 94 15.54 6.49 2.32
N ARG A 95 16.03 7.75 2.34
CA ARG A 95 16.40 8.41 3.60
C ARG A 95 15.23 8.48 4.59
N GLU A 96 14.07 8.95 4.12
CA GLU A 96 12.89 9.16 4.98
C GLU A 96 12.32 7.83 5.52
N LEU A 97 12.31 6.78 4.72
CA LEU A 97 11.91 5.43 5.15
C LEU A 97 12.92 4.87 6.17
N THR A 98 14.22 5.00 5.91
CA THR A 98 15.27 4.56 6.83
C THR A 98 15.18 5.29 8.18
N GLU A 99 14.97 6.61 8.17
CA GLU A 99 14.76 7.41 9.39
C GLU A 99 13.50 6.99 10.16
N ALA A 100 12.49 6.46 9.47
CA ALA A 100 11.30 5.88 10.07
C ALA A 100 11.49 4.43 10.57
N GLY A 101 12.70 3.86 10.43
CA GLY A 101 13.02 2.50 10.84
C GLY A 101 12.54 1.43 9.85
N ILE A 102 12.34 1.80 8.59
CA ILE A 102 12.02 0.88 7.49
C ILE A 102 13.32 0.55 6.75
N GLU A 103 13.66 -0.72 6.69
CA GLU A 103 14.79 -1.20 5.88
C GLU A 103 14.41 -1.13 4.40
N VAL A 104 15.13 -0.32 3.63
CA VAL A 104 14.82 -0.05 2.21
C VAL A 104 16.09 0.22 1.40
N ALA A 105 16.11 -0.26 0.16
CA ALA A 105 17.16 0.04 -0.80
C ALA A 105 16.58 0.50 -2.15
N SER A 106 17.32 1.35 -2.86
CA SER A 106 17.02 1.66 -4.26
C SER A 106 17.78 0.70 -5.15
N GLU A 107 17.06 0.04 -6.05
CA GLU A 107 17.61 -0.97 -6.95
C GLU A 107 17.25 -0.63 -8.41
N ARG A 108 17.98 -1.22 -9.37
CA ARG A 108 17.52 -1.27 -10.76
C ARG A 108 16.27 -2.14 -10.84
N TYR A 109 15.41 -1.86 -11.81
CA TYR A 109 14.21 -2.65 -12.05
C TYR A 109 14.52 -4.16 -12.09
N ASN A 110 13.90 -4.90 -11.20
CA ASN A 110 14.00 -6.36 -11.08
C ASN A 110 12.75 -6.91 -10.38
N HIS A 111 12.52 -8.22 -10.52
CA HIS A 111 11.42 -8.92 -9.85
C HIS A 111 11.90 -9.84 -8.71
N ASP A 112 13.10 -9.64 -8.19
CA ASP A 112 13.63 -10.46 -7.12
C ASP A 112 12.93 -10.15 -5.80
N LEU A 113 12.67 -11.18 -5.01
CA LEU A 113 12.24 -11.01 -3.63
C LEU A 113 13.42 -10.54 -2.78
N ARG A 114 13.16 -9.57 -1.92
CA ARG A 114 14.12 -9.03 -0.95
C ARG A 114 13.57 -9.15 0.47
N PRO A 115 14.42 -9.25 1.49
CA PRO A 115 14.00 -9.19 2.88
C PRO A 115 13.66 -7.76 3.34
N HIS A 116 13.96 -6.75 2.53
CA HIS A 116 13.73 -5.33 2.76
C HIS A 116 12.82 -4.74 1.68
N TRP A 117 12.29 -3.56 1.91
CA TRP A 117 11.59 -2.78 0.90
C TRP A 117 12.56 -2.34 -0.19
N LYS A 118 12.13 -2.34 -1.42
CA LYS A 118 12.94 -1.84 -2.54
C LYS A 118 12.20 -0.77 -3.33
N LEU A 119 12.94 0.23 -3.77
CA LEU A 119 12.50 1.26 -4.69
C LEU A 119 13.09 0.98 -6.06
N VAL A 120 12.24 0.84 -7.04
CA VAL A 120 12.63 0.67 -8.44
C VAL A 120 11.99 1.76 -9.31
N THR A 121 12.59 2.03 -10.47
CA THR A 121 11.99 2.92 -11.46
C THR A 121 11.03 2.13 -12.35
N ASP A 122 9.86 2.72 -12.66
CA ASP A 122 8.90 2.15 -13.61
C ASP A 122 8.63 3.16 -14.73
N SER A 123 8.95 2.77 -15.96
CA SER A 123 8.76 3.61 -17.16
C SER A 123 7.30 3.72 -17.61
N SER A 124 6.38 2.94 -17.06
CA SER A 124 4.95 3.04 -17.34
C SER A 124 4.28 4.21 -16.63
N LEU A 125 4.94 4.77 -15.61
CA LEU A 125 4.40 5.83 -14.79
C LEU A 125 4.62 7.21 -15.39
N ASN A 126 3.63 8.07 -15.26
CA ASN A 126 3.68 9.47 -15.69
C ASN A 126 3.91 10.40 -14.49
N GLY A 127 4.82 11.36 -14.66
CA GLY A 127 5.12 12.35 -13.62
C GLY A 127 6.61 12.56 -13.42
N ASN A 128 6.96 13.47 -12.53
CA ASN A 128 8.35 13.70 -12.14
C ASN A 128 8.69 12.79 -10.94
N ASP A 129 9.91 12.25 -10.93
CA ASP A 129 10.38 11.40 -9.84
C ASP A 129 9.42 10.23 -9.56
N THR A 130 9.11 9.47 -10.61
CA THR A 130 8.27 8.27 -10.52
C THR A 130 9.02 7.12 -9.89
N PHE A 131 8.31 6.28 -9.14
CA PHE A 131 8.87 5.11 -8.50
C PHE A 131 7.80 4.05 -8.25
N GLU A 132 8.25 2.82 -8.10
CA GLU A 132 7.50 1.71 -7.54
C GLU A 132 8.18 1.27 -6.24
N LEU A 133 7.43 1.25 -5.15
CA LEU A 133 7.89 0.78 -3.86
C LEU A 133 7.34 -0.63 -3.60
N VAL A 134 8.23 -1.62 -3.58
CA VAL A 134 7.89 -3.04 -3.45
C VAL A 134 8.23 -3.53 -2.05
N SER A 135 7.26 -4.17 -1.40
CA SER A 135 7.44 -4.71 -0.05
C SER A 135 8.26 -6.01 -0.03
N PRO A 136 8.90 -6.35 1.11
CA PRO A 136 9.20 -7.73 1.42
C PRO A 136 7.92 -8.55 1.58
N ILE A 137 8.06 -9.85 1.88
CA ILE A 137 6.90 -10.65 2.30
C ILE A 137 6.42 -10.13 3.65
N LEU A 138 5.15 -9.75 3.70
CA LEU A 138 4.44 -9.25 4.87
C LEU A 138 3.49 -10.33 5.40
N GLU A 139 3.22 -10.33 6.70
CA GLU A 139 2.30 -11.29 7.32
C GLU A 139 1.69 -10.70 8.60
N GLY A 140 0.38 -10.89 8.78
CA GLY A 140 -0.33 -10.56 10.01
C GLY A 140 -0.24 -9.09 10.43
N GLU A 141 -0.35 -8.87 11.73
CA GLU A 141 -0.32 -7.53 12.35
C GLU A 141 1.00 -6.80 12.09
N ASP A 142 2.12 -7.49 12.24
CA ASP A 142 3.45 -6.92 11.96
C ASP A 142 3.57 -6.42 10.53
N GLY A 143 3.00 -7.17 9.58
CA GLY A 143 2.99 -6.79 8.16
C GLY A 143 2.13 -5.55 7.92
N LEU A 144 0.95 -5.49 8.51
CA LEU A 144 0.04 -4.34 8.40
C LEU A 144 0.63 -3.10 9.09
N GLU A 145 1.28 -3.26 10.24
CA GLU A 145 1.94 -2.15 10.93
C GLU A 145 3.10 -1.58 10.11
N LYS A 146 3.92 -2.44 9.49
CA LYS A 146 4.99 -2.00 8.59
C LYS A 146 4.43 -1.24 7.38
N LEU A 147 3.36 -1.75 6.77
CA LEU A 147 2.69 -1.08 5.66
C LEU A 147 2.11 0.27 6.08
N GLU A 148 1.46 0.36 7.23
CA GLU A 148 0.94 1.62 7.78
C GLU A 148 2.05 2.65 7.97
N ARG A 149 3.20 2.24 8.52
CA ARG A 149 4.36 3.11 8.70
C ARG A 149 4.91 3.61 7.35
N VAL A 150 4.94 2.76 6.34
CA VAL A 150 5.33 3.13 4.99
C VAL A 150 4.34 4.16 4.40
N CYS A 151 3.04 3.89 4.43
CA CYS A 151 2.02 4.83 3.97
C CYS A 151 2.15 6.20 4.64
N TRP A 152 2.41 6.21 5.94
CA TRP A 152 2.64 7.43 6.69
C TRP A 152 3.88 8.21 6.19
N VAL A 153 4.99 7.53 5.84
CA VAL A 153 6.17 8.19 5.26
C VAL A 153 5.85 8.74 3.88
N LEU A 154 5.15 7.99 3.03
CA LEU A 154 4.74 8.44 1.70
C LEU A 154 3.92 9.74 1.77
N ASP A 155 2.94 9.78 2.66
CA ASP A 155 2.12 10.99 2.90
C ASP A 155 2.99 12.16 3.40
N SER A 156 3.86 11.93 4.39
CA SER A 156 4.79 12.94 4.91
C SER A 156 5.76 13.49 3.87
N CYS A 157 6.08 12.69 2.85
CA CYS A 157 6.91 13.10 1.72
C CYS A 157 6.13 13.88 0.64
N ASN A 158 4.82 14.05 0.80
CA ASN A 158 3.93 14.61 -0.21
C ASN A 158 3.99 13.85 -1.53
N VAL A 159 4.09 12.52 -1.43
CA VAL A 159 4.00 11.62 -2.58
C VAL A 159 2.63 11.77 -3.23
N LYS A 160 2.58 11.69 -4.54
CA LYS A 160 1.36 11.86 -5.33
C LYS A 160 1.08 10.65 -6.19
N ILE A 161 -0.19 10.51 -6.54
CA ILE A 161 -0.69 9.46 -7.44
C ILE A 161 -1.47 10.09 -8.58
N ASN A 162 -1.50 9.43 -9.72
CA ASN A 162 -2.31 9.80 -10.88
C ASN A 162 -2.89 8.56 -11.57
N GLY A 163 -3.52 8.74 -12.72
CA GLY A 163 -4.19 7.65 -13.46
C GLY A 163 -3.25 6.55 -13.95
N SER A 164 -1.93 6.78 -14.03
CA SER A 164 -0.95 5.74 -14.38
C SER A 164 -0.54 4.87 -13.18
N CYS A 165 -0.70 5.38 -11.95
CA CYS A 165 -0.27 4.68 -10.73
C CYS A 165 -1.28 3.61 -10.31
N GLY A 166 -0.80 2.44 -9.92
CA GLY A 166 -1.55 1.34 -9.32
C GLY A 166 -1.09 0.99 -7.92
N LEU A 167 -1.92 0.24 -7.24
CA LEU A 167 -1.55 -0.56 -6.08
C LEU A 167 -1.75 -2.02 -6.47
N HIS A 168 -0.70 -2.81 -6.42
CA HIS A 168 -0.77 -4.24 -6.66
C HIS A 168 -0.63 -4.99 -5.33
N VAL A 169 -1.46 -5.99 -5.13
CA VAL A 169 -1.45 -6.80 -3.91
C VAL A 169 -1.24 -8.26 -4.29
N HIS A 170 -0.15 -8.82 -3.84
CA HIS A 170 0.17 -10.23 -3.95
C HIS A 170 -0.32 -10.97 -2.71
N MET A 171 -1.12 -12.01 -2.91
CA MET A 171 -1.58 -12.90 -1.84
C MET A 171 -0.99 -14.29 -2.04
N ASN A 172 -0.41 -14.87 -1.00
CA ASN A 172 0.09 -16.24 -1.07
C ASN A 172 -1.02 -17.21 -1.52
N ALA A 173 -0.71 -18.04 -2.49
CA ALA A 173 -1.63 -19.00 -3.11
C ALA A 173 -1.04 -20.42 -3.18
N GLU A 174 -0.02 -20.72 -2.39
CA GLU A 174 0.65 -22.04 -2.39
C GLU A 174 -0.32 -23.19 -2.03
N ASP A 175 -1.28 -22.92 -1.17
CA ASP A 175 -2.32 -23.84 -0.72
C ASP A 175 -3.53 -23.93 -1.68
N PHE A 176 -3.54 -23.18 -2.79
CA PHE A 176 -4.66 -23.19 -3.71
C PHE A 176 -4.69 -24.45 -4.57
N ASN A 177 -5.78 -25.18 -4.51
CA ASN A 177 -6.11 -26.21 -5.48
C ASN A 177 -6.86 -25.62 -6.68
N ILE A 178 -7.11 -26.44 -7.71
CA ILE A 178 -7.75 -25.96 -8.94
C ILE A 178 -9.18 -25.41 -8.69
N THR A 179 -9.89 -25.97 -7.73
CA THR A 179 -11.24 -25.51 -7.37
C THR A 179 -11.17 -24.11 -6.77
N THR A 180 -10.20 -23.85 -5.87
CA THR A 180 -9.96 -22.54 -5.29
C THR A 180 -9.64 -21.50 -6.37
N TRP A 181 -8.77 -21.83 -7.31
CA TRP A 181 -8.43 -20.97 -8.44
C TRP A 181 -9.64 -20.61 -9.31
N ARG A 182 -10.46 -21.62 -9.67
CA ARG A 182 -11.68 -21.39 -10.48
C ARG A 182 -12.65 -20.49 -9.73
N ASN A 183 -12.89 -20.77 -8.45
CA ASN A 183 -13.82 -20.00 -7.62
C ASN A 183 -13.36 -18.55 -7.48
N LEU A 184 -12.07 -18.32 -7.23
CA LEU A 184 -11.50 -16.98 -7.15
C LEU A 184 -11.77 -16.18 -8.44
N LEU A 185 -11.42 -16.77 -9.60
CA LEU A 185 -11.57 -16.10 -10.89
C LEU A 185 -13.04 -15.82 -11.23
N LEU A 186 -13.94 -16.79 -11.02
CA LEU A 186 -15.35 -16.62 -11.27
C LEU A 186 -15.98 -15.58 -10.34
N SER A 187 -15.66 -15.64 -9.05
CA SER A 187 -16.16 -14.67 -8.06
C SER A 187 -15.70 -13.25 -8.39
N TYR A 188 -14.41 -13.08 -8.71
CA TYR A 188 -13.88 -11.77 -9.08
C TYR A 188 -14.54 -11.27 -10.37
N LYS A 189 -14.60 -12.11 -11.41
CA LYS A 189 -15.22 -11.76 -12.68
C LYS A 189 -16.68 -11.33 -12.52
N HIS A 190 -17.47 -12.05 -11.72
CA HIS A 190 -18.87 -11.72 -11.49
C HIS A 190 -19.05 -10.45 -10.64
N ALA A 191 -18.08 -10.17 -9.75
CA ALA A 191 -18.08 -8.95 -8.94
C ALA A 191 -17.41 -7.75 -9.65
N GLU A 192 -16.75 -7.95 -10.80
CA GLU A 192 -15.91 -6.93 -11.44
C GLU A 192 -16.65 -5.62 -11.71
N ALA A 193 -17.89 -5.70 -12.19
CA ALA A 193 -18.70 -4.51 -12.45
C ALA A 193 -19.03 -3.71 -11.18
N GLU A 194 -19.20 -4.39 -10.05
CA GLU A 194 -19.43 -3.74 -8.76
C GLU A 194 -18.12 -3.14 -8.22
N ILE A 195 -17.01 -3.87 -8.34
CA ILE A 195 -15.68 -3.36 -7.96
C ILE A 195 -15.34 -2.11 -8.79
N ASP A 196 -15.64 -2.11 -10.08
CA ASP A 196 -15.41 -0.96 -10.96
C ASP A 196 -16.09 0.33 -10.44
N LYS A 197 -17.23 0.25 -9.74
CA LYS A 197 -17.91 1.43 -9.18
C LYS A 197 -17.06 2.17 -8.14
N PHE A 198 -16.20 1.46 -7.43
CA PHE A 198 -15.29 2.04 -6.42
C PHE A 198 -13.96 2.49 -7.00
N MET A 199 -13.65 2.11 -8.24
CA MET A 199 -12.38 2.43 -8.88
C MET A 199 -12.47 3.73 -9.67
N PRO A 200 -11.37 4.49 -9.84
CA PRO A 200 -11.33 5.61 -10.77
C PRO A 200 -11.46 5.13 -12.21
N ALA A 201 -11.88 6.03 -13.11
CA ALA A 201 -12.12 5.70 -14.52
C ALA A 201 -10.93 4.99 -15.20
N SER A 202 -9.69 5.34 -14.81
CA SER A 202 -8.46 4.70 -15.32
C SER A 202 -8.31 3.22 -14.96
N ARG A 203 -9.10 2.70 -14.03
CA ARG A 203 -9.03 1.31 -13.54
C ARG A 203 -10.31 0.50 -13.80
N ARG A 204 -11.26 1.06 -14.55
CA ARG A 204 -12.55 0.43 -14.87
C ARG A 204 -12.51 -0.29 -16.21
N GLY A 205 -13.33 -1.33 -16.34
CA GLY A 205 -13.49 -2.08 -17.59
C GLY A 205 -12.17 -2.68 -18.08
N GLY A 206 -11.99 -2.72 -19.41
CA GLY A 206 -10.80 -3.26 -20.08
C GLY A 206 -9.96 -2.21 -20.79
N SER A 207 -10.17 -0.92 -20.52
CA SER A 207 -9.49 0.18 -21.24
C SER A 207 -8.05 0.42 -20.81
N ASN A 208 -7.66 -0.08 -19.63
CA ASN A 208 -6.30 0.03 -19.14
C ASN A 208 -5.44 -1.16 -19.59
N THR A 209 -4.37 -0.90 -20.31
CA THR A 209 -3.45 -1.92 -20.84
C THR A 209 -2.82 -2.78 -19.74
N TYR A 210 -2.62 -2.20 -18.55
CA TYR A 210 -1.98 -2.87 -17.41
C TYR A 210 -2.95 -3.51 -16.42
N CYS A 211 -4.27 -3.41 -16.71
CA CYS A 211 -5.33 -3.84 -15.81
C CYS A 211 -6.54 -4.35 -16.62
N GLY A 212 -6.32 -5.39 -17.44
CA GLY A 212 -7.33 -5.96 -18.34
C GLY A 212 -8.46 -6.64 -17.60
N SER A 213 -9.69 -6.51 -18.13
CA SER A 213 -10.91 -7.11 -17.60
C SER A 213 -10.96 -8.62 -17.77
N LEU A 214 -11.56 -9.32 -16.80
CA LEU A 214 -11.80 -10.76 -16.87
C LEU A 214 -13.14 -11.09 -17.56
N ILE A 215 -14.02 -10.12 -17.76
CA ILE A 215 -15.40 -10.33 -18.26
C ILE A 215 -15.42 -11.04 -19.61
N GLN A 216 -14.45 -10.76 -20.48
CA GLN A 216 -14.38 -11.34 -21.82
C GLN A 216 -14.11 -12.86 -21.85
N PHE A 217 -13.69 -13.47 -20.77
CA PHE A 217 -13.36 -14.89 -20.73
C PHE A 217 -14.58 -15.72 -20.33
N PRO A 218 -15.01 -16.72 -21.16
CA PRO A 218 -16.19 -17.53 -20.87
C PRO A 218 -16.04 -18.33 -19.58
N ASP A 219 -17.09 -18.36 -18.75
CA ASP A 219 -17.12 -19.09 -17.47
C ASP A 219 -16.82 -20.59 -17.67
N GLU A 220 -17.35 -21.19 -18.72
CA GLU A 220 -17.18 -22.61 -19.03
C GLU A 220 -15.70 -22.96 -19.23
N ARG A 221 -14.93 -22.06 -19.83
CA ARG A 221 -13.48 -22.28 -20.01
C ARG A 221 -12.75 -22.22 -18.68
N ILE A 222 -13.14 -21.33 -17.78
CA ILE A 222 -12.59 -21.27 -16.42
C ILE A 222 -12.98 -22.53 -15.65
N ARG A 223 -14.26 -22.95 -15.72
CA ARG A 223 -14.75 -24.15 -15.02
C ARG A 223 -14.12 -25.45 -15.53
N SER A 224 -13.83 -25.53 -16.81
CA SER A 224 -13.27 -26.75 -17.42
C SER A 224 -11.76 -26.92 -17.24
N ALA A 225 -11.02 -25.88 -16.85
CA ALA A 225 -9.58 -25.94 -16.68
C ALA A 225 -9.21 -26.94 -15.56
N ARG A 226 -8.32 -27.89 -15.81
CA ARG A 226 -7.98 -29.00 -14.89
C ARG A 226 -6.85 -28.69 -13.94
N ASN A 227 -6.08 -27.64 -14.23
CA ASN A 227 -4.92 -27.24 -13.44
C ASN A 227 -4.61 -25.74 -13.67
N ILE A 228 -3.71 -25.19 -12.84
CA ILE A 228 -3.35 -23.77 -12.91
C ILE A 228 -2.70 -23.39 -14.26
N ARG A 229 -1.95 -24.29 -14.91
CA ARG A 229 -1.33 -23.99 -16.21
C ARG A 229 -2.37 -23.79 -17.30
N GLU A 230 -3.45 -24.57 -17.29
CA GLU A 230 -4.58 -24.36 -18.21
C GLU A 230 -5.27 -23.01 -17.96
N LEU A 231 -5.45 -22.61 -16.69
CA LEU A 231 -5.96 -21.27 -16.37
C LEU A 231 -4.99 -20.17 -16.81
N GLN A 232 -3.70 -20.32 -16.55
CA GLN A 232 -2.69 -19.36 -17.03
C GLN A 232 -2.67 -19.23 -18.56
N GLY A 233 -2.93 -20.33 -19.28
CA GLY A 233 -3.08 -20.32 -20.73
C GLY A 233 -4.33 -19.57 -21.22
N LEU A 234 -5.39 -19.52 -20.42
CA LEU A 234 -6.58 -18.69 -20.72
C LEU A 234 -6.29 -17.20 -20.50
N PHE A 235 -5.45 -16.86 -19.51
CA PHE A 235 -5.08 -15.52 -19.13
C PHE A 235 -3.57 -15.29 -19.36
N PRO A 236 -3.11 -15.24 -20.62
CA PRO A 236 -1.68 -15.30 -20.93
C PRO A 236 -0.91 -14.03 -20.54
N SER A 237 -1.62 -12.92 -20.34
CA SER A 237 -1.00 -11.64 -19.94
C SER A 237 -0.97 -11.50 -18.41
N ARG A 238 0.15 -10.98 -17.91
CA ARG A 238 0.25 -10.51 -16.52
C ARG A 238 -0.55 -9.24 -16.26
N TYR A 239 -0.94 -8.53 -17.29
CA TYR A 239 -1.66 -7.25 -17.22
C TYR A 239 -3.18 -7.42 -17.13
N MET A 240 -3.61 -8.31 -16.26
CA MET A 240 -5.02 -8.55 -15.95
C MET A 240 -5.33 -8.00 -14.55
N LYS A 241 -6.60 -7.64 -14.27
CA LYS A 241 -7.05 -7.23 -12.93
C LYS A 241 -6.71 -8.27 -11.86
N VAL A 242 -6.75 -9.55 -12.23
CA VAL A 242 -6.22 -10.68 -11.45
C VAL A 242 -5.15 -11.37 -12.29
N ASN A 243 -3.90 -11.24 -11.89
CA ASN A 243 -2.76 -11.80 -12.59
C ASN A 243 -2.40 -13.18 -12.02
N LEU A 244 -2.60 -14.22 -12.84
CA LEU A 244 -2.26 -15.59 -12.52
C LEU A 244 -0.78 -15.92 -12.81
N GLN A 245 -0.11 -15.14 -13.65
CA GLN A 245 1.29 -15.40 -14.02
C GLN A 245 2.23 -15.22 -12.82
N ALA A 246 1.83 -14.43 -11.82
CA ALA A 246 2.54 -14.26 -10.56
C ALA A 246 2.74 -15.57 -9.80
N TYR A 247 1.84 -16.56 -9.98
CA TYR A 247 1.97 -17.86 -9.32
C TYR A 247 3.22 -18.66 -9.75
N SER A 248 3.58 -18.58 -11.00
CA SER A 248 4.75 -19.30 -11.52
C SER A 248 6.07 -18.81 -10.90
N ARG A 249 6.15 -17.52 -10.55
CA ARG A 249 7.36 -16.90 -10.02
C ARG A 249 7.34 -16.76 -8.49
N HIS A 250 6.21 -16.33 -7.94
CA HIS A 250 6.10 -15.90 -6.54
C HIS A 250 5.17 -16.76 -5.71
N ARG A 251 4.50 -17.75 -6.31
CA ARG A 251 3.46 -18.55 -5.64
C ARG A 251 2.30 -17.72 -5.10
N THR A 252 2.01 -16.59 -5.76
CA THR A 252 0.96 -15.66 -5.37
C THR A 252 -0.09 -15.50 -6.46
N VAL A 253 -1.30 -15.07 -6.08
CA VAL A 253 -2.21 -14.36 -6.97
C VAL A 253 -1.97 -12.86 -6.77
N GLU A 254 -1.95 -12.10 -7.86
CA GLU A 254 -1.77 -10.65 -7.80
C GLU A 254 -3.04 -9.95 -8.23
N PHE A 255 -3.51 -9.02 -7.40
CA PHE A 255 -4.63 -8.11 -7.68
C PHE A 255 -4.08 -6.75 -8.11
N ARG A 256 -4.39 -6.32 -9.33
CA ARG A 256 -3.81 -5.13 -9.97
C ARG A 256 -4.81 -4.00 -10.21
N GLN A 257 -6.08 -4.19 -9.86
CA GLN A 257 -7.12 -3.23 -10.23
C GLN A 257 -7.11 -1.94 -9.42
N HIS A 258 -6.58 -1.95 -8.19
CA HIS A 258 -6.64 -0.78 -7.32
C HIS A 258 -5.81 0.39 -7.87
N SER A 259 -6.32 1.61 -7.73
CA SER A 259 -5.53 2.82 -8.02
C SER A 259 -4.36 2.95 -7.05
N GLY A 260 -3.31 3.66 -7.45
CA GLY A 260 -2.26 4.04 -6.50
C GLY A 260 -2.86 4.69 -5.25
N THR A 261 -2.26 4.45 -4.12
CA THR A 261 -2.63 5.06 -2.84
C THR A 261 -1.44 5.11 -1.89
N SER A 262 -1.37 6.15 -1.07
CA SER A 262 -0.48 6.25 0.08
C SER A 262 -1.23 6.11 1.41
N VAL A 263 -2.51 5.73 1.36
CA VAL A 263 -3.40 5.64 2.53
C VAL A 263 -3.78 4.19 2.75
N LEU A 264 -3.48 3.63 3.92
CA LEU A 264 -3.71 2.23 4.25
C LEU A 264 -5.21 1.84 4.23
N GLN A 265 -6.07 2.74 4.69
CA GLN A 265 -7.52 2.49 4.86
C GLN A 265 -8.35 2.83 3.62
N LYS A 266 -7.73 2.98 2.47
CA LYS A 266 -8.42 3.29 1.23
C LYS A 266 -8.61 2.01 0.43
#